data_d2d6607a4e38d32b8972939bbe675e9a
#
_entry.id   d2d6607a4e38d32b8972939bbe675e9a
#
_cell.length_a   1.000
_cell.length_b   1.000
_cell.length_c   1.000
_cell.angle_alpha   90.00
_cell.angle_beta   90.00
_cell.angle_gamma   90.00
#
_symmetry.space_group_name_H-M   'P 1'
#
loop_
_entity.id
_entity.type
_entity.pdbx_description
1 polymer ?
#
loop_
_entity_poly.entity_id
_entity_poly.type
_entity_poly.pdbx_seq_one_letter_code
_entity_poly.pdbx_strand_id
1 'polypeptide(L)'
;MCGIWFYLKRTQSKLTKEMYNNYVHSFNKIKNRGPDFSTIRNILHDNSIHAIAGFHRLAIMDTSTNGNQPFEHFTSHDEIVVLCNGEIYNYKKLISEHDLKPKSHSDCEVIIELYKKYMDIDKVVSLLDGEFAFVIYHRNIETRQIKVFAATDPTSVRPLFFGYKKYPYENTDIFFSSELKGLECCDSIERFKPGHIFTLSYIEKFTNGIQVEKQYNSKYYPYYEFVYKTPIVDSIENIYEGIVSRLSNAVKKRIQSDRPIGCLLSGGLDSSLVACLLAKHMVTIDKTKKVSFFSIGNTDSPDVVNAQLVFNHIKKNINSNIEHHIFDISFSEALSVIPEVIKAIETYDITTVRASTWQYLLAKKIAETTDVKVILNGDGADEIEMGYQYFKSAPNAEEAQRETEKLVSEIHLYDGLRVDRALSYNGLEARVPFLDVEFFDYYMKLPPALKMPFKGMEKYLIRKAFEVVLPDLLCKEVLWRAKEAFSDGVSKHVKSWYEVIQDDVETFISDKEYHDNHNKYTIMKPVSKESYYYRKIYEYYYPNRENVISHFWLPNWSGNIKEPSARVLKVYEA
;
A
#
# COMPACT_ATOMS: atom_id res chain seq x y z
N MET A 1 -5.24 -2.84 8.75
CA MET A 1 -5.78 -2.49 7.39
C MET A 1 -7.08 -3.21 7.18
N CYS A 2 -8.14 -2.46 6.86
CA CYS A 2 -9.47 -3.02 6.68
C CYS A 2 -9.68 -3.58 5.28
N GLY A 3 -10.77 -4.33 5.07
CA GLY A 3 -11.23 -4.76 3.77
C GLY A 3 -12.58 -4.11 3.45
N ILE A 4 -12.64 -3.31 2.38
CA ILE A 4 -13.91 -2.76 1.88
C ILE A 4 -14.35 -3.52 0.63
N TRP A 5 -15.66 -3.70 0.53
CA TRP A 5 -16.31 -4.32 -0.60
C TRP A 5 -17.65 -3.63 -0.86
N PHE A 6 -17.90 -3.23 -2.10
CA PHE A 6 -19.12 -2.52 -2.46
C PHE A 6 -19.66 -3.03 -3.80
N TYR A 7 -20.97 -3.11 -3.90
CA TYR A 7 -21.68 -3.50 -5.10
C TYR A 7 -22.86 -2.57 -5.35
N LEU A 8 -23.00 -2.14 -6.61
CA LEU A 8 -24.17 -1.44 -7.12
C LEU A 8 -24.69 -2.13 -8.37
N LYS A 9 -25.92 -2.64 -8.29
CA LYS A 9 -26.65 -3.20 -9.41
C LYS A 9 -27.50 -2.13 -10.07
N ARG A 10 -27.47 -2.12 -11.40
CA ARG A 10 -28.23 -1.20 -12.24
C ARG A 10 -29.12 -1.89 -13.25
N THR A 11 -29.36 -3.19 -13.11
CA THR A 11 -30.17 -4.00 -14.02
C THR A 11 -31.57 -4.23 -13.45
N GLN A 12 -32.56 -4.39 -14.34
CA GLN A 12 -33.93 -4.72 -13.93
C GLN A 12 -34.10 -6.17 -13.46
N SER A 13 -33.08 -7.03 -13.62
CA SER A 13 -33.14 -8.40 -13.14
C SER A 13 -33.06 -8.44 -11.61
N LYS A 14 -33.87 -9.27 -10.95
CA LYS A 14 -33.81 -9.43 -9.49
C LYS A 14 -32.47 -9.99 -9.05
N LEU A 15 -31.98 -9.54 -7.91
CA LEU A 15 -30.86 -10.18 -7.23
C LEU A 15 -31.30 -11.55 -6.70
N THR A 16 -30.80 -12.63 -7.31
CA THR A 16 -31.14 -13.99 -6.86
C THR A 16 -30.36 -14.35 -5.60
N LYS A 17 -30.86 -15.33 -4.85
CA LYS A 17 -30.16 -15.87 -3.67
C LYS A 17 -28.77 -16.43 -4.04
N GLU A 18 -28.65 -17.05 -5.21
CA GLU A 18 -27.38 -17.57 -5.72
C GLU A 18 -26.39 -16.44 -5.99
N MET A 19 -26.80 -15.37 -6.68
CA MET A 19 -25.95 -14.19 -6.90
C MET A 19 -25.49 -13.59 -5.58
N TYR A 20 -26.39 -13.42 -4.60
CA TYR A 20 -26.05 -12.90 -3.29
C TYR A 20 -25.02 -13.77 -2.58
N ASN A 21 -25.19 -15.10 -2.60
CA ASN A 21 -24.23 -16.02 -2.01
C ASN A 21 -22.84 -15.94 -2.66
N ASN A 22 -22.79 -15.79 -3.99
CA ASN A 22 -21.54 -15.60 -4.72
C ASN A 22 -20.85 -14.27 -4.32
N TYR A 23 -21.61 -13.22 -4.08
CA TYR A 23 -21.07 -11.94 -3.60
C TYR A 23 -20.54 -12.03 -2.17
N VAL A 24 -21.25 -12.72 -1.29
CA VAL A 24 -20.78 -13.02 0.06
C VAL A 24 -19.49 -13.86 0.03
N HIS A 25 -19.40 -14.82 -0.90
CA HIS A 25 -18.19 -15.62 -1.09
C HIS A 25 -17.00 -14.72 -1.53
N SER A 26 -17.20 -13.88 -2.55
CA SER A 26 -16.19 -12.93 -3.03
C SER A 26 -15.75 -11.95 -1.93
N PHE A 27 -16.70 -11.38 -1.19
CA PHE A 27 -16.44 -10.53 -0.03
C PHE A 27 -15.55 -11.24 1.01
N ASN A 28 -15.87 -12.48 1.36
CA ASN A 28 -15.12 -13.23 2.39
C ASN A 28 -13.67 -13.57 1.98
N LYS A 29 -13.30 -13.50 0.71
CA LYS A 29 -11.91 -13.71 0.26
C LYS A 29 -10.94 -12.66 0.76
N ILE A 30 -11.42 -11.47 1.12
CA ILE A 30 -10.59 -10.39 1.67
C ILE A 30 -10.65 -10.27 3.20
N LYS A 31 -11.22 -11.28 3.89
CA LYS A 31 -11.43 -11.27 5.36
C LYS A 31 -10.12 -11.14 6.15
N ASN A 32 -9.02 -11.65 5.64
CA ASN A 32 -7.71 -11.59 6.31
C ASN A 32 -7.27 -10.16 6.61
N ARG A 33 -7.70 -9.17 5.82
CA ARG A 33 -7.40 -7.76 6.05
C ARG A 33 -7.98 -7.24 7.37
N GLY A 34 -9.13 -7.75 7.78
CA GLY A 34 -9.84 -7.25 8.95
C GLY A 34 -10.48 -8.39 9.76
N PRO A 35 -9.68 -9.09 10.59
CA PRO A 35 -10.13 -10.27 11.33
C PRO A 35 -11.05 -9.94 12.52
N ASP A 36 -11.06 -8.68 13.02
CA ASP A 36 -11.72 -8.33 14.28
C ASP A 36 -13.25 -8.24 14.19
N PHE A 37 -13.76 -7.81 13.01
CA PHE A 37 -15.20 -7.69 12.78
C PHE A 37 -15.51 -7.81 11.28
N SER A 38 -16.66 -8.38 10.95
CA SER A 38 -17.13 -8.50 9.54
C SER A 38 -18.61 -8.19 9.44
N THR A 39 -18.99 -7.40 8.46
CA THR A 39 -20.40 -7.14 8.13
C THR A 39 -20.58 -7.03 6.62
N ILE A 40 -21.73 -7.48 6.14
CA ILE A 40 -22.22 -7.26 4.78
C ILE A 40 -23.70 -6.89 4.86
N ARG A 41 -24.08 -5.78 4.25
CA ARG A 41 -25.44 -5.23 4.36
C ARG A 41 -26.00 -4.85 3.01
N ASN A 42 -27.27 -5.19 2.79
CA ASN A 42 -28.07 -4.56 1.74
C ASN A 42 -28.41 -3.15 2.20
N ILE A 43 -27.84 -2.13 1.56
CA ILE A 43 -28.08 -0.71 1.88
C ILE A 43 -29.21 -0.12 1.02
N LEU A 44 -29.51 -0.77 -0.10
CA LEU A 44 -30.68 -0.47 -0.93
C LEU A 44 -31.22 -1.76 -1.52
N HIS A 45 -32.51 -1.97 -1.38
CA HIS A 45 -33.24 -3.05 -2.01
C HIS A 45 -34.52 -2.51 -2.63
N ASP A 46 -34.45 -2.24 -3.92
CA ASP A 46 -35.55 -1.77 -4.76
C ASP A 46 -35.69 -2.75 -5.95
N ASN A 47 -36.83 -2.73 -6.64
CA ASN A 47 -37.07 -3.62 -7.79
C ASN A 47 -36.10 -3.37 -8.98
N SER A 48 -35.50 -2.18 -9.04
CA SER A 48 -34.62 -1.77 -10.14
C SER A 48 -33.17 -1.60 -9.75
N ILE A 49 -32.86 -1.38 -8.45
CA ILE A 49 -31.53 -1.07 -7.96
C ILE A 49 -31.25 -1.81 -6.66
N HIS A 50 -30.07 -2.39 -6.56
CA HIS A 50 -29.57 -3.01 -5.33
C HIS A 50 -28.17 -2.49 -5.02
N ALA A 51 -27.93 -2.12 -3.77
CA ALA A 51 -26.60 -1.76 -3.30
C ALA A 51 -26.26 -2.56 -2.04
N ILE A 52 -25.02 -3.07 -2.01
CA ILE A 52 -24.50 -3.88 -0.91
C ILE A 52 -23.17 -3.28 -0.47
N ALA A 53 -23.01 -3.08 0.83
CA ALA A 53 -21.78 -2.64 1.46
C ALA A 53 -21.21 -3.76 2.35
N GLY A 54 -19.95 -4.11 2.17
CA GLY A 54 -19.21 -5.11 2.94
C GLY A 54 -17.98 -4.51 3.61
N PHE A 55 -17.72 -4.87 4.84
CA PHE A 55 -16.59 -4.37 5.62
C PHE A 55 -15.98 -5.45 6.51
N HIS A 56 -14.68 -5.63 6.40
CA HIS A 56 -13.84 -6.40 7.32
C HIS A 56 -12.94 -5.43 8.09
N ARG A 57 -13.02 -5.43 9.41
CA ARG A 57 -12.31 -4.49 10.27
C ARG A 57 -11.08 -5.10 10.90
N LEU A 58 -9.95 -4.39 10.79
CA LEU A 58 -8.86 -4.42 11.73
C LEU A 58 -9.00 -3.17 12.63
N ALA A 59 -9.33 -3.36 13.89
CA ALA A 59 -9.63 -2.26 14.81
C ALA A 59 -8.32 -1.62 15.31
N ILE A 60 -7.92 -0.51 14.72
CA ILE A 60 -6.72 0.26 15.09
C ILE A 60 -7.09 1.51 15.89
N MET A 61 -7.97 2.37 15.33
CA MET A 61 -8.55 3.51 16.01
C MET A 61 -9.96 3.18 16.44
N ASP A 62 -10.35 3.58 17.68
CA ASP A 62 -11.61 3.22 18.31
C ASP A 62 -11.86 1.72 18.34
N THR A 63 -11.23 0.99 19.25
CA THR A 63 -11.39 -0.48 19.35
C THR A 63 -12.78 -0.94 19.77
N SER A 64 -13.72 0.00 20.07
CA SER A 64 -15.11 -0.31 20.38
C SER A 64 -15.94 -0.62 19.13
N THR A 65 -17.17 -1.08 19.33
CA THR A 65 -18.14 -1.32 18.26
C THR A 65 -18.60 -0.06 17.53
N ASN A 66 -18.42 1.13 18.13
CA ASN A 66 -18.82 2.40 17.53
C ASN A 66 -17.98 2.74 16.28
N GLY A 67 -16.71 2.30 16.26
CA GLY A 67 -15.86 2.42 15.08
C GLY A 67 -16.14 1.40 13.97
N ASN A 68 -17.16 0.54 14.07
CA ASN A 68 -17.52 -0.38 13.01
C ASN A 68 -18.13 0.34 11.81
N GLN A 69 -17.78 -0.13 10.63
CA GLN A 69 -18.31 0.37 9.36
C GLN A 69 -19.30 -0.64 8.75
N PRO A 70 -20.17 -0.19 7.83
CA PRO A 70 -20.21 1.13 7.19
C PRO A 70 -20.63 2.24 8.15
N PHE A 71 -20.10 3.46 7.96
CA PHE A 71 -20.63 4.66 8.58
C PHE A 71 -21.89 5.09 7.84
N GLU A 72 -22.94 5.42 8.59
CA GLU A 72 -24.27 5.61 8.02
C GLU A 72 -24.90 6.92 8.52
N HIS A 73 -25.54 7.64 7.60
CA HIS A 73 -26.36 8.79 7.88
C HIS A 73 -27.67 8.69 7.08
N PHE A 74 -28.78 8.50 7.78
CA PHE A 74 -30.11 8.37 7.21
C PHE A 74 -31.01 9.47 7.75
N THR A 75 -31.63 10.21 6.82
CA THR A 75 -32.63 11.25 7.09
C THR A 75 -33.87 11.01 6.23
N SER A 76 -34.87 11.91 6.33
CA SER A 76 -36.02 11.91 5.41
C SER A 76 -35.66 12.27 3.97
N HIS A 77 -34.47 12.88 3.75
CA HIS A 77 -34.06 13.39 2.43
C HIS A 77 -32.89 12.60 1.82
N ASP A 78 -31.96 12.12 2.64
CA ASP A 78 -30.71 11.53 2.17
C ASP A 78 -30.34 10.26 2.94
N GLU A 79 -29.80 9.29 2.19
CA GLU A 79 -29.15 8.08 2.69
C GLU A 79 -27.68 8.12 2.26
N ILE A 80 -26.77 8.26 3.23
CA ILE A 80 -25.33 8.30 2.97
C ILE A 80 -24.66 7.14 3.70
N VAL A 81 -23.84 6.38 2.98
CA VAL A 81 -23.08 5.23 3.48
C VAL A 81 -21.64 5.35 3.06
N VAL A 82 -20.70 5.19 3.99
CA VAL A 82 -19.26 5.30 3.74
C VAL A 82 -18.55 4.05 4.21
N LEU A 83 -17.70 3.53 3.33
CA LEU A 83 -16.71 2.50 3.60
C LEU A 83 -15.32 3.09 3.41
N CYS A 84 -14.43 2.94 4.39
CA CYS A 84 -13.04 3.38 4.30
C CYS A 84 -12.08 2.29 4.80
N ASN A 85 -11.07 2.01 4.01
CA ASN A 85 -9.86 1.31 4.43
C ASN A 85 -8.73 2.33 4.49
N GLY A 86 -8.30 2.73 5.67
CA GLY A 86 -7.24 3.73 5.80
C GLY A 86 -7.11 4.32 7.19
N GLU A 87 -6.25 5.33 7.24
CA GLU A 87 -5.99 6.19 8.39
C GLU A 87 -5.98 7.64 7.94
N ILE A 88 -6.78 8.48 8.58
CA ILE A 88 -6.84 9.93 8.31
C ILE A 88 -6.10 10.66 9.43
N TYR A 89 -4.83 10.96 9.21
CA TYR A 89 -3.92 11.46 10.25
C TYR A 89 -4.29 12.83 10.79
N ASN A 90 -4.92 13.68 9.97
CA ASN A 90 -5.35 15.02 10.37
C ASN A 90 -6.79 15.09 10.91
N TYR A 91 -7.44 13.97 11.24
CA TYR A 91 -8.86 13.92 11.63
C TYR A 91 -9.22 14.83 12.80
N LYS A 92 -8.38 14.94 13.84
CA LYS A 92 -8.61 15.82 14.98
C LYS A 92 -8.65 17.29 14.58
N LYS A 93 -7.75 17.69 13.67
CA LYS A 93 -7.72 19.04 13.11
C LYS A 93 -8.98 19.31 12.30
N LEU A 94 -9.40 18.36 11.44
CA LEU A 94 -10.62 18.48 10.65
C LEU A 94 -11.86 18.61 11.52
N ILE A 95 -11.99 17.81 12.59
CA ILE A 95 -13.09 17.91 13.54
C ILE A 95 -13.17 19.32 14.12
N SER A 96 -12.05 19.88 14.57
CA SER A 96 -12.01 21.21 15.19
C SER A 96 -12.26 22.33 14.18
N GLU A 97 -11.59 22.32 13.03
CA GLU A 97 -11.68 23.41 12.06
C GLU A 97 -13.01 23.46 11.30
N HIS A 98 -13.64 22.29 11.14
CA HIS A 98 -14.90 22.19 10.41
C HIS A 98 -16.12 21.93 11.31
N ASP A 99 -15.98 21.99 12.63
CA ASP A 99 -17.05 21.71 13.61
C ASP A 99 -17.80 20.41 13.32
N LEU A 100 -17.06 19.33 13.03
CA LEU A 100 -17.62 18.02 12.73
C LEU A 100 -18.10 17.33 14.02
N LYS A 101 -19.08 16.44 13.90
CA LYS A 101 -19.69 15.74 15.05
C LYS A 101 -19.69 14.22 14.81
N PRO A 102 -18.52 13.57 14.72
CA PRO A 102 -18.47 12.12 14.58
C PRO A 102 -19.08 11.44 15.81
N LYS A 103 -19.64 10.25 15.61
CA LYS A 103 -20.28 9.45 16.66
C LYS A 103 -19.29 8.52 17.35
N SER A 104 -18.17 8.23 16.69
CA SER A 104 -17.10 7.36 17.17
C SER A 104 -15.80 8.13 17.34
N HIS A 105 -14.78 7.46 17.82
CA HIS A 105 -13.40 7.96 17.83
C HIS A 105 -12.58 7.48 16.61
N SER A 106 -13.24 6.83 15.65
CA SER A 106 -12.57 6.43 14.40
C SER A 106 -12.22 7.67 13.59
N ASP A 107 -10.96 7.74 13.17
CA ASP A 107 -10.43 8.77 12.30
C ASP A 107 -11.13 8.82 10.92
N CYS A 108 -11.51 7.66 10.39
CA CYS A 108 -12.18 7.53 9.09
C CYS A 108 -13.62 8.10 9.09
N GLU A 109 -14.27 8.29 10.24
CA GLU A 109 -15.63 8.82 10.28
C GLU A 109 -15.70 10.29 9.84
N VAL A 110 -14.59 11.03 9.86
CA VAL A 110 -14.55 12.41 9.34
C VAL A 110 -14.93 12.50 7.87
N ILE A 111 -14.76 11.42 7.09
CA ILE A 111 -15.11 11.39 5.66
C ILE A 111 -16.61 11.60 5.47
N ILE A 112 -17.46 10.88 6.21
CA ILE A 112 -18.91 11.05 6.13
C ILE A 112 -19.32 12.42 6.65
N GLU A 113 -18.71 12.91 7.72
CA GLU A 113 -19.01 14.21 8.29
C GLU A 113 -18.67 15.37 7.34
N LEU A 114 -17.49 15.31 6.68
CA LEU A 114 -17.10 16.28 5.67
C LEU A 114 -18.03 16.23 4.45
N TYR A 115 -18.37 15.01 3.99
CA TYR A 115 -19.26 14.87 2.85
C TYR A 115 -20.68 15.40 3.14
N LYS A 116 -21.23 15.15 4.31
CA LYS A 116 -22.51 15.74 4.76
C LYS A 116 -22.47 17.27 4.76
N LYS A 117 -21.35 17.85 5.16
CA LYS A 117 -21.19 19.30 5.27
C LYS A 117 -21.06 19.99 3.91
N TYR A 118 -20.29 19.39 3.00
CA TYR A 118 -19.90 20.05 1.74
C TYR A 118 -20.66 19.52 0.52
N MET A 119 -21.14 18.28 0.55
CA MET A 119 -21.76 17.58 -0.60
C MET A 119 -20.89 17.61 -1.87
N ASP A 120 -19.59 17.77 -1.70
CA ASP A 120 -18.57 17.96 -2.72
C ASP A 120 -17.41 17.01 -2.46
N ILE A 121 -17.19 16.04 -3.36
CA ILE A 121 -16.15 15.03 -3.21
C ILE A 121 -14.75 15.59 -3.39
N ASP A 122 -14.57 16.54 -4.31
CA ASP A 122 -13.27 17.17 -4.56
C ASP A 122 -12.82 17.95 -3.31
N LYS A 123 -13.76 18.66 -2.67
CA LYS A 123 -13.51 19.35 -1.42
C LYS A 123 -13.15 18.37 -0.29
N VAL A 124 -13.89 17.26 -0.17
CA VAL A 124 -13.60 16.22 0.85
C VAL A 124 -12.18 15.71 0.68
N VAL A 125 -11.84 15.22 -0.51
CA VAL A 125 -10.52 14.62 -0.77
C VAL A 125 -9.38 15.62 -0.56
N SER A 126 -9.57 16.90 -0.95
CA SER A 126 -8.56 17.95 -0.80
C SER A 126 -8.21 18.30 0.65
N LEU A 127 -9.06 17.91 1.61
CA LEU A 127 -8.86 18.16 3.04
C LEU A 127 -8.16 17.00 3.75
N LEU A 128 -8.17 15.80 3.17
CA LEU A 128 -7.65 14.60 3.83
C LEU A 128 -6.11 14.54 3.77
N ASP A 129 -5.50 14.31 4.92
CA ASP A 129 -4.09 13.91 5.05
C ASP A 129 -4.06 12.51 5.66
N GLY A 130 -3.73 11.50 4.83
CA GLY A 130 -3.81 10.11 5.25
C GLY A 130 -3.45 9.12 4.16
N GLU A 131 -3.52 7.85 4.53
CA GLU A 131 -3.39 6.68 3.66
C GLU A 131 -4.78 6.05 3.56
N PHE A 132 -5.46 6.15 2.42
CA PHE A 132 -6.86 5.77 2.34
C PHE A 132 -7.32 5.23 0.98
N ALA A 133 -8.33 4.38 1.05
CA ALA A 133 -9.24 4.06 -0.04
C ALA A 133 -10.65 4.03 0.51
N PHE A 134 -11.57 4.76 -0.10
CA PHE A 134 -12.95 4.79 0.38
C PHE A 134 -13.98 4.72 -0.75
N VAL A 135 -15.21 4.35 -0.37
CA VAL A 135 -16.39 4.41 -1.23
C VAL A 135 -17.50 5.11 -0.47
N ILE A 136 -18.13 6.10 -1.10
CA ILE A 136 -19.33 6.79 -0.62
C ILE A 136 -20.50 6.42 -1.52
N TYR A 137 -21.57 5.92 -0.92
CA TYR A 137 -22.88 5.81 -1.54
C TYR A 137 -23.79 6.91 -0.98
N HIS A 138 -24.47 7.63 -1.85
CA HIS A 138 -25.42 8.65 -1.48
C HIS A 138 -26.68 8.53 -2.34
N ARG A 139 -27.82 8.36 -1.71
CA ARG A 139 -29.14 8.40 -2.34
C ARG A 139 -29.93 9.59 -1.83
N ASN A 140 -30.38 10.44 -2.72
CA ASN A 140 -31.41 11.44 -2.41
C ASN A 140 -32.78 10.79 -2.57
N ILE A 141 -33.61 10.82 -1.51
CA ILE A 141 -34.89 10.10 -1.43
C ILE A 141 -35.95 10.75 -2.32
N GLU A 142 -35.99 12.09 -2.35
CA GLU A 142 -36.97 12.84 -3.12
C GLU A 142 -36.76 12.72 -4.62
N THR A 143 -35.52 12.96 -5.07
CA THR A 143 -35.17 12.91 -6.51
C THR A 143 -34.88 11.50 -7.00
N ARG A 144 -34.72 10.53 -6.09
CA ARG A 144 -34.24 9.16 -6.36
C ARG A 144 -32.87 9.10 -7.03
N GLN A 145 -32.11 10.20 -6.99
CA GLN A 145 -30.76 10.23 -7.51
C GLN A 145 -29.84 9.41 -6.62
N ILE A 146 -29.01 8.57 -7.26
CA ILE A 146 -27.95 7.84 -6.60
C ILE A 146 -26.62 8.38 -7.09
N LYS A 147 -25.71 8.67 -6.17
CA LYS A 147 -24.33 9.00 -6.44
C LYS A 147 -23.42 7.97 -5.75
N VAL A 148 -22.37 7.57 -6.45
CA VAL A 148 -21.28 6.76 -5.88
C VAL A 148 -19.98 7.46 -6.16
N PHE A 149 -19.18 7.58 -5.12
CA PHE A 149 -17.82 8.13 -5.20
C PHE A 149 -16.84 7.12 -4.66
N ALA A 150 -15.68 7.04 -5.27
CA ALA A 150 -14.56 6.30 -4.73
C ALA A 150 -13.28 7.11 -4.91
N ALA A 151 -12.35 7.02 -3.97
CA ALA A 151 -11.06 7.69 -4.07
C ALA A 151 -9.98 6.90 -3.34
N THR A 152 -8.73 7.11 -3.78
CA THR A 152 -7.52 6.58 -3.12
C THR A 152 -6.57 7.73 -2.81
N ASP A 153 -5.71 7.52 -1.80
CA ASP A 153 -4.63 8.45 -1.47
C ASP A 153 -3.65 8.66 -2.65
N PRO A 154 -2.83 9.73 -2.61
CA PRO A 154 -1.93 10.11 -3.70
C PRO A 154 -0.96 9.04 -4.18
N THR A 155 -0.59 8.07 -3.37
CA THR A 155 0.32 6.97 -3.70
C THR A 155 -0.36 5.60 -3.73
N SER A 156 -1.67 5.57 -3.40
CA SER A 156 -2.46 4.34 -3.26
C SER A 156 -1.82 3.33 -2.31
N VAL A 157 -1.32 3.82 -1.17
CA VAL A 157 -0.86 2.96 -0.07
C VAL A 157 -1.98 2.00 0.33
N ARG A 158 -3.23 2.52 0.34
CA ARG A 158 -4.42 1.67 0.50
C ARG A 158 -5.01 1.34 -0.87
N PRO A 159 -4.94 0.07 -1.26
CA PRO A 159 -5.38 -0.33 -2.58
C PRO A 159 -6.89 -0.33 -2.73
N LEU A 160 -7.32 -0.10 -3.97
CA LEU A 160 -8.69 -0.28 -4.40
C LEU A 160 -8.70 -0.88 -5.81
N PHE A 161 -9.69 -1.69 -6.09
CA PHE A 161 -10.02 -2.20 -7.41
C PHE A 161 -11.47 -1.89 -7.72
N PHE A 162 -11.79 -1.70 -9.00
CA PHE A 162 -13.15 -1.66 -9.46
C PHE A 162 -13.38 -2.73 -10.53
N GLY A 163 -14.55 -3.32 -10.48
CA GLY A 163 -14.95 -4.40 -11.38
C GLY A 163 -16.29 -4.12 -12.01
N TYR A 164 -16.46 -4.70 -13.19
CA TYR A 164 -17.70 -4.63 -13.93
C TYR A 164 -18.23 -6.03 -14.24
N LYS A 165 -19.56 -6.16 -14.16
CA LYS A 165 -20.27 -7.29 -14.72
C LYS A 165 -21.18 -6.80 -15.84
N LYS A 166 -20.91 -7.27 -17.07
CA LYS A 166 -21.64 -6.88 -18.26
C LYS A 166 -22.87 -7.76 -18.45
N TYR A 167 -23.96 -7.15 -18.88
CA TYR A 167 -25.18 -7.84 -19.27
C TYR A 167 -25.53 -7.51 -20.71
N PRO A 168 -26.24 -8.38 -21.46
CA PRO A 168 -26.46 -8.22 -22.89
C PRO A 168 -27.18 -6.95 -23.35
N TYR A 169 -27.81 -6.20 -22.46
CA TYR A 169 -28.62 -5.03 -22.80
C TYR A 169 -28.30 -3.83 -21.90
N GLU A 170 -27.14 -3.18 -22.13
CA GLU A 170 -26.75 -1.83 -21.67
C GLU A 170 -26.52 -1.57 -20.17
N ASN A 171 -26.78 -2.48 -19.28
CA ASN A 171 -26.57 -2.24 -17.84
C ASN A 171 -25.34 -2.98 -17.32
N THR A 172 -24.47 -2.24 -16.64
CA THR A 172 -23.23 -2.78 -16.05
C THR A 172 -23.31 -2.66 -14.54
N ASP A 173 -23.22 -3.78 -13.85
CA ASP A 173 -23.04 -3.76 -12.38
C ASP A 173 -21.63 -3.28 -12.07
N ILE A 174 -21.48 -2.53 -10.98
CA ILE A 174 -20.20 -1.96 -10.54
C ILE A 174 -19.85 -2.52 -9.18
N PHE A 175 -18.58 -2.86 -9.03
CA PHE A 175 -18.01 -3.37 -7.78
C PHE A 175 -16.76 -2.58 -7.41
N PHE A 176 -16.54 -2.43 -6.11
CA PHE A 176 -15.28 -1.98 -5.54
C PHE A 176 -14.80 -2.98 -4.51
N SER A 177 -13.50 -3.23 -4.45
CA SER A 177 -12.88 -4.09 -3.44
C SER A 177 -11.46 -3.65 -3.15
N SER A 178 -11.03 -3.80 -1.89
CA SER A 178 -9.65 -3.57 -1.49
C SER A 178 -8.65 -4.48 -2.22
N GLU A 179 -9.08 -5.67 -2.66
CA GLU A 179 -8.22 -6.66 -3.30
C GLU A 179 -8.89 -7.32 -4.50
N LEU A 180 -8.07 -7.75 -5.46
CA LEU A 180 -8.48 -8.41 -6.70
C LEU A 180 -9.37 -9.63 -6.45
N LYS A 181 -8.99 -10.48 -5.48
CA LYS A 181 -9.71 -11.73 -5.13
C LYS A 181 -11.14 -11.48 -4.64
N GLY A 182 -11.45 -10.27 -4.16
CA GLY A 182 -12.81 -9.86 -3.83
C GLY A 182 -13.71 -9.60 -5.04
N LEU A 183 -13.16 -9.62 -6.25
CA LEU A 183 -13.87 -9.29 -7.50
C LEU A 183 -13.91 -10.43 -8.52
N GLU A 184 -13.69 -11.67 -8.10
CA GLU A 184 -13.68 -12.83 -9.01
C GLU A 184 -14.98 -12.99 -9.81
N CYS A 185 -16.10 -12.53 -9.26
CA CYS A 185 -17.41 -12.55 -9.91
C CYS A 185 -17.55 -11.55 -11.07
N CYS A 186 -16.56 -10.65 -11.29
CA CYS A 186 -16.59 -9.63 -12.33
C CYS A 186 -16.02 -10.14 -13.65
N ASP A 187 -16.56 -9.64 -14.76
CA ASP A 187 -16.06 -9.96 -16.11
C ASP A 187 -14.78 -9.17 -16.42
N SER A 188 -14.71 -7.92 -15.96
CA SER A 188 -13.55 -7.05 -16.11
C SER A 188 -13.19 -6.42 -14.76
N ILE A 189 -11.89 -6.34 -14.48
CA ILE A 189 -11.35 -5.75 -13.25
C ILE A 189 -10.21 -4.83 -13.62
N GLU A 190 -10.20 -3.66 -12.98
CA GLU A 190 -9.14 -2.68 -13.12
C GLU A 190 -8.64 -2.25 -11.73
N ARG A 191 -7.35 -2.00 -11.63
CA ARG A 191 -6.76 -1.40 -10.45
C ARG A 191 -7.10 0.09 -10.43
N PHE A 192 -7.50 0.60 -9.28
CA PHE A 192 -7.74 2.03 -9.09
C PHE A 192 -6.38 2.77 -9.06
N LYS A 193 -6.28 3.85 -9.81
CA LYS A 193 -5.03 4.62 -9.91
C LYS A 193 -4.81 5.48 -8.66
N PRO A 194 -3.55 5.70 -8.25
CA PRO A 194 -3.21 6.63 -7.19
C PRO A 194 -3.74 8.04 -7.43
N GLY A 195 -4.20 8.70 -6.36
CA GLY A 195 -4.64 10.09 -6.44
C GLY A 195 -5.81 10.34 -7.38
N HIS A 196 -6.70 9.36 -7.58
CA HIS A 196 -7.86 9.50 -8.47
C HIS A 196 -9.18 9.50 -7.70
N ILE A 197 -10.17 10.10 -8.33
CA ILE A 197 -11.58 10.08 -7.92
C ILE A 197 -12.40 9.42 -9.03
N PHE A 198 -13.25 8.48 -8.64
CA PHE A 198 -14.34 7.97 -9.45
C PHE A 198 -15.65 8.58 -8.98
N THR A 199 -16.48 9.06 -9.92
CA THR A 199 -17.82 9.54 -9.63
C THR A 199 -18.82 8.86 -10.53
N LEU A 200 -19.97 8.54 -9.97
CA LEU A 200 -21.11 8.03 -10.71
C LEU A 200 -22.35 8.75 -10.22
N SER A 201 -23.18 9.22 -11.13
CA SER A 201 -24.52 9.75 -10.87
C SER A 201 -25.52 8.99 -11.71
N TYR A 202 -26.58 8.50 -11.07
CA TYR A 202 -27.66 7.78 -11.68
C TYR A 202 -28.99 8.38 -11.21
N ILE A 203 -29.88 8.67 -12.14
CA ILE A 203 -31.22 9.17 -11.85
C ILE A 203 -32.25 8.46 -12.72
N GLU A 204 -33.37 8.09 -12.12
CA GLU A 204 -34.57 7.62 -12.84
C GLU A 204 -35.66 8.67 -12.71
N LYS A 205 -36.18 9.13 -13.83
CA LYS A 205 -37.33 10.05 -13.86
C LYS A 205 -38.59 9.27 -14.18
N PHE A 206 -39.62 9.54 -13.41
CA PHE A 206 -40.96 8.95 -13.58
C PHE A 206 -41.96 10.06 -13.88
N THR A 207 -42.87 9.83 -14.84
CA THR A 207 -44.04 10.66 -15.10
C THR A 207 -45.28 9.78 -15.03
N ASN A 208 -46.21 10.12 -14.14
CA ASN A 208 -47.42 9.33 -13.90
C ASN A 208 -47.18 7.85 -13.59
N GLY A 209 -46.10 7.55 -12.82
CA GLY A 209 -45.71 6.19 -12.48
C GLY A 209 -44.98 5.42 -13.59
N ILE A 210 -44.79 6.00 -14.77
CA ILE A 210 -44.08 5.41 -15.89
C ILE A 210 -42.67 5.99 -15.93
N GLN A 211 -41.66 5.11 -15.98
CA GLN A 211 -40.27 5.54 -16.15
C GLN A 211 -40.07 6.14 -17.54
N VAL A 212 -39.72 7.44 -17.60
CA VAL A 212 -39.59 8.21 -18.84
C VAL A 212 -38.14 8.44 -19.23
N GLU A 213 -37.21 8.45 -18.26
CA GLU A 213 -35.81 8.75 -18.56
C GLU A 213 -34.89 8.06 -17.54
N LYS A 214 -33.75 7.57 -18.03
CA LYS A 214 -32.60 7.13 -17.23
C LYS A 214 -31.41 7.97 -17.65
N GLN A 215 -30.80 8.66 -16.69
CA GLN A 215 -29.56 9.40 -16.93
C GLN A 215 -28.45 8.74 -16.12
N TYR A 216 -27.34 8.51 -16.79
CA TYR A 216 -26.13 7.95 -16.23
C TYR A 216 -24.94 8.81 -16.61
N ASN A 217 -24.14 9.21 -15.63
CA ASN A 217 -22.90 9.94 -15.84
C ASN A 217 -21.84 9.39 -14.90
N SER A 218 -20.68 9.03 -15.44
CA SER A 218 -19.52 8.65 -14.65
C SER A 218 -18.27 9.36 -15.12
N LYS A 219 -17.41 9.71 -14.18
CA LYS A 219 -16.10 10.30 -14.44
C LYS A 219 -15.05 9.58 -13.62
N TYR A 220 -13.84 9.52 -14.16
CA TYR A 220 -12.66 9.01 -13.48
C TYR A 220 -11.49 9.93 -13.80
N TYR A 221 -10.95 10.62 -12.80
CA TYR A 221 -9.99 11.70 -13.00
C TYR A 221 -9.03 11.84 -11.82
N PRO A 222 -7.79 12.33 -12.07
CA PRO A 222 -6.85 12.61 -11.03
C PRO A 222 -7.25 13.85 -10.23
N TYR A 223 -7.11 13.82 -8.90
CA TYR A 223 -7.11 15.00 -8.04
C TYR A 223 -5.70 15.36 -7.57
N TYR A 224 -4.76 14.42 -7.74
CA TYR A 224 -3.36 14.59 -7.44
C TYR A 224 -2.51 14.09 -8.60
N GLU A 225 -1.51 14.85 -9.02
CA GLU A 225 -0.57 14.50 -10.08
C GLU A 225 0.87 14.70 -9.60
N PHE A 226 1.72 13.70 -9.84
CA PHE A 226 3.16 13.78 -9.61
C PHE A 226 3.81 14.55 -10.76
N VAL A 227 3.80 15.89 -10.71
CA VAL A 227 4.45 16.70 -11.73
C VAL A 227 5.51 17.58 -11.09
N TYR A 228 6.76 17.29 -11.45
CA TYR A 228 7.88 18.19 -11.16
C TYR A 228 7.74 19.46 -12.01
N LYS A 229 7.37 20.57 -11.37
CA LYS A 229 7.16 21.84 -12.10
C LYS A 229 8.31 22.84 -11.90
N THR A 230 8.70 23.06 -10.67
CA THR A 230 9.71 24.07 -10.35
C THR A 230 10.51 23.63 -9.13
N PRO A 231 11.86 23.57 -9.21
CA PRO A 231 12.68 23.21 -8.07
C PRO A 231 12.53 24.22 -6.94
N ILE A 232 12.62 23.73 -5.71
CA ILE A 232 12.79 24.56 -4.53
C ILE A 232 14.18 25.19 -4.61
N VAL A 233 14.25 26.52 -4.49
CA VAL A 233 15.50 27.28 -4.39
C VAL A 233 15.66 27.73 -2.96
N ASP A 234 16.57 27.10 -2.22
CA ASP A 234 16.83 27.40 -0.81
C ASP A 234 18.30 27.13 -0.47
N SER A 235 18.77 27.57 0.70
CA SER A 235 20.10 27.20 1.21
C SER A 235 20.14 25.70 1.52
N ILE A 236 21.33 25.12 1.48
CA ILE A 236 21.47 23.68 1.75
C ILE A 236 21.10 23.34 3.21
N GLU A 237 21.34 24.25 4.14
CA GLU A 237 20.98 24.12 5.55
C GLU A 237 19.47 24.04 5.72
N ASN A 238 18.71 24.94 5.06
CA ASN A 238 17.24 24.93 5.07
C ASN A 238 16.68 23.66 4.40
N ILE A 239 17.34 23.17 3.35
CA ILE A 239 16.97 21.91 2.71
C ILE A 239 17.15 20.75 3.70
N TYR A 240 18.26 20.68 4.44
CA TYR A 240 18.49 19.64 5.44
C TYR A 240 17.44 19.69 6.55
N GLU A 241 17.17 20.88 7.12
CA GLU A 241 16.10 21.05 8.10
C GLU A 241 14.73 20.68 7.55
N GLY A 242 14.44 21.04 6.30
CA GLY A 242 13.21 20.71 5.60
C GLY A 242 12.99 19.21 5.44
N ILE A 243 14.03 18.45 5.09
CA ILE A 243 14.00 16.98 4.97
C ILE A 243 13.73 16.35 6.34
N VAL A 244 14.55 16.69 7.34
CA VAL A 244 14.51 16.09 8.67
C VAL A 244 13.18 16.39 9.37
N SER A 245 12.72 17.63 9.33
CA SER A 245 11.46 18.03 9.97
C SER A 245 10.25 17.31 9.38
N ARG A 246 10.18 17.19 8.04
CA ARG A 246 9.04 16.53 7.37
C ARG A 246 9.02 15.04 7.60
N LEU A 247 10.15 14.35 7.50
CA LEU A 247 10.19 12.90 7.80
C LEU A 247 9.88 12.65 9.28
N SER A 248 10.39 13.47 10.18
CA SER A 248 10.08 13.40 11.60
C SER A 248 8.57 13.58 11.87
N ASN A 249 7.93 14.55 11.20
CA ASN A 249 6.49 14.77 11.29
C ASN A 249 5.70 13.61 10.65
N ALA A 250 6.15 13.06 9.54
CA ALA A 250 5.53 11.90 8.88
C ALA A 250 5.49 10.69 9.82
N VAL A 251 6.58 10.41 10.54
CA VAL A 251 6.61 9.36 11.58
C VAL A 251 5.66 9.74 12.72
N LYS A 252 5.70 10.99 13.21
CA LYS A 252 4.85 11.46 14.32
C LYS A 252 3.36 11.33 14.01
N LYS A 253 2.91 11.65 12.81
CA LYS A 253 1.50 11.46 12.39
C LYS A 253 1.09 9.99 12.52
N ARG A 254 1.97 9.05 12.15
CA ARG A 254 1.74 7.61 12.06
C ARG A 254 1.83 6.85 13.38
N ILE A 255 2.04 7.55 14.50
CA ILE A 255 2.05 6.94 15.85
C ILE A 255 0.64 6.89 16.46
N GLN A 256 -0.34 7.60 15.89
CA GLN A 256 -1.71 7.59 16.40
C GLN A 256 -2.32 6.18 16.27
N SER A 257 -2.53 5.52 17.39
CA SER A 257 -3.10 4.17 17.46
C SER A 257 -3.55 3.81 18.87
N ASP A 258 -4.69 3.12 18.98
CA ASP A 258 -5.16 2.50 20.21
C ASP A 258 -4.58 1.07 20.39
N ARG A 259 -3.87 0.56 19.38
CA ARG A 259 -3.20 -0.76 19.39
C ARG A 259 -1.68 -0.61 19.52
N PRO A 260 -0.99 -1.65 20.03
CA PRO A 260 0.46 -1.66 20.08
C PRO A 260 1.10 -1.44 18.72
N ILE A 261 2.20 -0.67 18.72
CA ILE A 261 2.94 -0.25 17.54
C ILE A 261 4.33 -0.88 17.52
N GLY A 262 4.77 -1.31 16.35
CA GLY A 262 6.13 -1.75 16.08
C GLY A 262 6.71 -1.14 14.82
N CYS A 263 7.96 -1.52 14.52
CA CYS A 263 8.65 -1.10 13.32
C CYS A 263 9.49 -2.26 12.75
N LEU A 264 9.48 -2.42 11.43
CA LEU A 264 10.43 -3.30 10.75
C LEU A 264 11.82 -2.67 10.81
N LEU A 265 12.82 -3.45 11.19
CA LEU A 265 14.19 -3.00 11.35
C LEU A 265 15.15 -3.94 10.61
N SER A 266 15.52 -3.58 9.38
CA SER A 266 16.48 -4.35 8.57
C SER A 266 17.95 -3.95 8.81
N GLY A 267 18.21 -2.89 9.58
CA GLY A 267 19.56 -2.33 9.71
C GLY A 267 20.04 -1.55 8.46
N GLY A 268 19.19 -1.36 7.46
CA GLY A 268 19.39 -0.40 6.39
C GLY A 268 19.06 1.02 6.83
N LEU A 269 19.47 2.03 6.05
CA LEU A 269 19.28 3.45 6.36
C LEU A 269 17.81 3.77 6.68
N ASP A 270 16.91 3.42 5.76
CA ASP A 270 15.51 3.87 5.76
C ASP A 270 14.74 3.34 6.99
N SER A 271 14.79 2.02 7.19
CA SER A 271 14.18 1.38 8.35
C SER A 271 14.77 1.88 9.67
N SER A 272 16.08 2.19 9.69
CA SER A 272 16.76 2.70 10.87
C SER A 272 16.37 4.14 11.22
N LEU A 273 16.22 5.02 10.21
CA LEU A 273 15.71 6.38 10.43
C LEU A 273 14.29 6.36 10.98
N VAL A 274 13.39 5.55 10.39
CA VAL A 274 12.02 5.39 10.89
C VAL A 274 12.00 4.86 12.32
N ALA A 275 12.81 3.83 12.63
CA ALA A 275 12.90 3.23 13.96
C ALA A 275 13.38 4.22 15.02
N CYS A 276 14.44 4.99 14.72
CA CYS A 276 14.98 6.01 15.63
C CYS A 276 13.98 7.15 15.87
N LEU A 277 13.31 7.65 14.82
CA LEU A 277 12.30 8.69 14.94
C LEU A 277 11.07 8.20 15.71
N LEU A 278 10.60 6.96 15.45
CA LEU A 278 9.52 6.33 16.22
C LEU A 278 9.88 6.28 17.71
N ALA A 279 11.05 5.72 18.04
CA ALA A 279 11.53 5.62 19.43
C ALA A 279 11.61 6.99 20.11
N LYS A 280 12.10 8.02 19.39
CA LYS A 280 12.22 9.38 19.89
C LYS A 280 10.85 10.01 20.18
N HIS A 281 9.89 9.87 19.25
CA HIS A 281 8.56 10.42 19.45
C HIS A 281 7.78 9.70 20.56
N MET A 282 7.94 8.39 20.69
CA MET A 282 7.27 7.63 21.75
C MET A 282 7.67 8.08 23.15
N VAL A 283 8.92 8.47 23.37
CA VAL A 283 9.36 9.03 24.65
C VAL A 283 8.61 10.31 25.01
N THR A 284 8.23 11.12 24.02
CA THR A 284 7.50 12.39 24.25
C THR A 284 6.00 12.22 24.36
N ILE A 285 5.44 11.21 23.69
CA ILE A 285 3.99 10.97 23.64
C ILE A 285 3.54 10.11 24.83
N ASP A 286 4.19 8.98 25.04
CA ASP A 286 3.86 8.06 26.12
C ASP A 286 5.07 7.16 26.46
N LYS A 287 5.82 7.51 27.50
CA LYS A 287 6.99 6.76 27.97
C LYS A 287 6.65 5.35 28.49
N THR A 288 5.38 5.08 28.79
CA THR A 288 4.96 3.79 29.36
C THR A 288 4.72 2.76 28.27
N LYS A 289 4.41 3.19 27.03
CA LYS A 289 4.20 2.29 25.91
C LYS A 289 5.53 1.75 25.39
N LYS A 290 5.62 0.42 25.33
CA LYS A 290 6.75 -0.29 24.73
C LYS A 290 6.68 -0.19 23.21
N VAL A 291 7.86 -0.10 22.57
CA VAL A 291 8.00 -0.17 21.11
C VAL A 291 8.74 -1.45 20.75
N SER A 292 8.17 -2.22 19.83
CA SER A 292 8.74 -3.47 19.35
C SER A 292 9.38 -3.28 17.97
N PHE A 293 10.63 -3.75 17.83
CA PHE A 293 11.33 -3.78 16.55
C PHE A 293 11.41 -5.22 16.06
N PHE A 294 11.28 -5.41 14.75
CA PHE A 294 11.21 -6.72 14.12
C PHE A 294 12.22 -6.85 13.00
N SER A 295 13.02 -7.90 13.05
CA SER A 295 14.00 -8.27 12.03
C SER A 295 13.82 -9.72 11.61
N ILE A 296 14.16 -10.03 10.36
CA ILE A 296 14.17 -11.38 9.82
C ILE A 296 15.53 -11.67 9.23
N GLY A 297 16.02 -12.87 9.40
CA GLY A 297 17.28 -13.35 8.89
C GLY A 297 18.07 -14.12 9.92
N ASN A 298 19.15 -14.75 9.46
CA ASN A 298 20.07 -15.44 10.35
C ASN A 298 20.84 -14.42 11.21
N THR A 299 21.19 -14.80 12.44
CA THR A 299 21.92 -13.94 13.40
C THR A 299 23.21 -13.35 12.86
N ASP A 300 23.85 -14.04 11.91
CA ASP A 300 25.11 -13.61 11.28
C ASP A 300 24.89 -12.84 9.96
N SER A 301 23.64 -12.61 9.55
CA SER A 301 23.37 -11.86 8.32
C SER A 301 23.72 -10.39 8.51
N PRO A 302 24.19 -9.69 7.46
CA PRO A 302 24.56 -8.26 7.55
C PRO A 302 23.42 -7.40 8.06
N ASP A 303 22.19 -7.69 7.66
CA ASP A 303 21.01 -6.93 8.07
C ASP A 303 20.73 -7.10 9.57
N VAL A 304 20.73 -8.32 10.09
CA VAL A 304 20.50 -8.56 11.53
C VAL A 304 21.60 -7.96 12.40
N VAL A 305 22.86 -8.05 11.99
CA VAL A 305 23.99 -7.42 12.69
C VAL A 305 23.81 -5.90 12.77
N ASN A 306 23.47 -5.24 11.66
CA ASN A 306 23.24 -3.79 11.65
C ASN A 306 21.96 -3.40 12.40
N ALA A 307 20.88 -4.19 12.29
CA ALA A 307 19.66 -3.99 13.07
C ALA A 307 19.95 -4.03 14.58
N GLN A 308 20.82 -4.94 15.02
CA GLN A 308 21.23 -5.02 16.43
C GLN A 308 22.07 -3.81 16.87
N LEU A 309 22.92 -3.26 15.97
CA LEU A 309 23.66 -2.01 16.25
C LEU A 309 22.68 -0.85 16.45
N VAL A 310 21.70 -0.70 15.57
CA VAL A 310 20.66 0.35 15.68
C VAL A 310 19.84 0.17 16.95
N PHE A 311 19.39 -1.05 17.24
CA PHE A 311 18.63 -1.35 18.46
C PHE A 311 19.40 -0.95 19.72
N ASN A 312 20.69 -1.32 19.82
CA ASN A 312 21.54 -0.97 20.94
C ASN A 312 21.76 0.53 21.07
N HIS A 313 21.91 1.23 19.92
CA HIS A 313 22.01 2.69 19.88
C HIS A 313 20.73 3.35 20.42
N ILE A 314 19.55 2.93 19.92
CA ILE A 314 18.25 3.44 20.38
C ILE A 314 18.08 3.21 21.88
N LYS A 315 18.33 1.97 22.35
CA LYS A 315 18.14 1.58 23.74
C LYS A 315 19.01 2.38 24.71
N LYS A 316 20.23 2.69 24.30
CA LYS A 316 21.19 3.45 25.11
C LYS A 316 20.93 4.96 25.10
N ASN A 317 20.58 5.52 23.92
CA ASN A 317 20.66 6.97 23.72
C ASN A 317 19.29 7.66 23.54
N ILE A 318 18.23 6.92 23.18
CA ILE A 318 16.93 7.47 22.80
C ILE A 318 15.80 6.98 23.70
N ASN A 319 15.57 5.68 23.75
CA ASN A 319 14.44 5.08 24.44
C ASN A 319 14.80 3.70 24.98
N SER A 320 14.79 3.56 26.30
CA SER A 320 15.10 2.27 26.95
C SER A 320 13.92 1.30 27.01
N ASN A 321 12.66 1.78 26.80
CA ASN A 321 11.46 0.95 26.83
C ASN A 321 11.15 0.36 25.43
N ILE A 322 12.07 -0.48 24.95
CA ILE A 322 12.01 -1.11 23.63
C ILE A 322 12.37 -2.58 23.70
N GLU A 323 11.90 -3.35 22.73
CA GLU A 323 12.30 -4.75 22.54
C GLU A 323 12.60 -5.04 21.07
N HIS A 324 13.42 -6.07 20.83
CA HIS A 324 13.82 -6.49 19.49
C HIS A 324 13.55 -7.98 19.32
N HIS A 325 12.74 -8.31 18.33
CA HIS A 325 12.42 -9.66 17.93
C HIS A 325 13.16 -9.97 16.62
N ILE A 326 13.97 -11.02 16.64
CA ILE A 326 14.73 -11.50 15.48
C ILE A 326 14.19 -12.88 15.13
N PHE A 327 13.69 -13.04 13.91
CA PHE A 327 13.16 -14.31 13.44
C PHE A 327 14.12 -14.95 12.44
N ASP A 328 14.68 -16.09 12.84
CA ASP A 328 15.49 -16.93 11.96
C ASP A 328 14.56 -17.87 11.17
N ILE A 329 14.60 -17.76 9.84
CA ILE A 329 13.74 -18.51 8.93
C ILE A 329 14.61 -19.20 7.90
N SER A 330 14.38 -20.50 7.69
CA SER A 330 15.12 -21.28 6.72
C SER A 330 14.69 -20.99 5.28
N PHE A 331 15.59 -21.18 4.33
CA PHE A 331 15.25 -21.12 2.89
C PHE A 331 14.17 -22.14 2.51
N SER A 332 14.16 -23.31 3.11
CA SER A 332 13.11 -24.31 2.87
C SER A 332 11.73 -23.82 3.29
N GLU A 333 11.63 -23.13 4.46
CA GLU A 333 10.37 -22.49 4.88
C GLU A 333 9.98 -21.38 3.90
N ALA A 334 10.94 -20.56 3.45
CA ALA A 334 10.69 -19.47 2.51
C ALA A 334 10.23 -19.99 1.14
N LEU A 335 10.85 -21.05 0.58
CA LEU A 335 10.43 -21.68 -0.67
C LEU A 335 9.02 -22.26 -0.58
N SER A 336 8.69 -22.90 0.53
CA SER A 336 7.40 -23.57 0.73
C SER A 336 6.20 -22.63 0.71
N VAL A 337 6.38 -21.35 1.05
CA VAL A 337 5.29 -20.37 1.14
C VAL A 337 5.10 -19.55 -0.14
N ILE A 338 5.97 -19.67 -1.15
CA ILE A 338 5.86 -18.89 -2.40
C ILE A 338 4.44 -18.96 -3.03
N PRO A 339 3.78 -20.13 -3.13
CA PRO A 339 2.41 -20.18 -3.65
C PRO A 339 1.41 -19.35 -2.83
N GLU A 340 1.52 -19.38 -1.50
CA GLU A 340 0.65 -18.60 -0.63
C GLU A 340 0.96 -17.11 -0.72
N VAL A 341 2.23 -16.75 -0.87
CA VAL A 341 2.66 -15.35 -1.08
C VAL A 341 2.04 -14.80 -2.37
N ILE A 342 2.16 -15.52 -3.50
CA ILE A 342 1.57 -15.08 -4.78
C ILE A 342 0.04 -14.92 -4.66
N LYS A 343 -0.62 -15.83 -3.95
CA LYS A 343 -2.05 -15.72 -3.62
C LYS A 343 -2.34 -14.46 -2.77
N ALA A 344 -1.49 -14.16 -1.79
CA ALA A 344 -1.68 -13.02 -0.91
C ALA A 344 -1.46 -11.69 -1.64
N ILE A 345 -0.35 -11.57 -2.40
CA ILE A 345 0.07 -10.31 -3.02
C ILE A 345 -0.59 -10.03 -4.37
N GLU A 346 -1.23 -11.01 -4.99
CA GLU A 346 -1.97 -10.84 -6.26
C GLU A 346 -1.10 -10.35 -7.43
N THR A 347 0.16 -10.79 -7.48
CA THR A 347 1.10 -10.48 -8.57
C THR A 347 2.05 -11.65 -8.81
N TYR A 348 2.64 -11.68 -9.99
CA TYR A 348 3.70 -12.60 -10.40
C TYR A 348 4.97 -11.87 -10.87
N ASP A 349 5.07 -10.58 -10.55
CA ASP A 349 6.31 -9.82 -10.76
C ASP A 349 7.46 -10.44 -9.95
N ILE A 350 8.59 -10.67 -10.65
CA ILE A 350 9.71 -11.44 -10.09
C ILE A 350 10.26 -10.77 -8.82
N THR A 351 10.54 -9.48 -8.90
CA THR A 351 11.11 -8.71 -7.79
C THR A 351 10.17 -8.67 -6.60
N THR A 352 8.90 -8.39 -6.88
CA THR A 352 7.86 -8.28 -5.84
C THR A 352 7.65 -9.62 -5.13
N VAL A 353 7.60 -10.76 -5.83
CA VAL A 353 7.44 -12.09 -5.21
C VAL A 353 8.64 -12.42 -4.31
N ARG A 354 9.87 -12.20 -4.80
CA ARG A 354 11.10 -12.47 -4.03
C ARG A 354 11.13 -11.69 -2.71
N ALA A 355 10.88 -10.40 -2.77
CA ALA A 355 10.90 -9.53 -1.60
C ALA A 355 9.71 -9.78 -0.68
N SER A 356 8.51 -10.01 -1.24
CA SER A 356 7.31 -10.30 -0.46
C SER A 356 7.39 -11.57 0.35
N THR A 357 8.14 -12.57 -0.08
CA THR A 357 8.28 -13.84 0.63
C THR A 357 8.80 -13.63 2.06
N TRP A 358 9.87 -12.85 2.20
CA TRP A 358 10.45 -12.55 3.51
C TRP A 358 9.56 -11.63 4.34
N GLN A 359 8.97 -10.61 3.73
CA GLN A 359 8.08 -9.68 4.43
C GLN A 359 6.79 -10.36 4.90
N TYR A 360 6.25 -11.29 4.11
CA TYR A 360 5.09 -12.12 4.46
C TYR A 360 5.39 -13.02 5.67
N LEU A 361 6.53 -13.72 5.65
CA LEU A 361 6.95 -14.57 6.77
C LEU A 361 7.20 -13.77 8.04
N LEU A 362 7.84 -12.60 7.92
CA LEU A 362 8.03 -11.68 9.05
C LEU A 362 6.68 -11.23 9.61
N ALA A 363 5.75 -10.80 8.76
CA ALA A 363 4.42 -10.40 9.18
C ALA A 363 3.66 -11.54 9.88
N LYS A 364 3.75 -12.76 9.35
CA LYS A 364 3.16 -13.96 9.95
C LYS A 364 3.70 -14.22 11.35
N LYS A 365 5.04 -14.19 11.52
CA LYS A 365 5.68 -14.37 12.83
C LYS A 365 5.28 -13.27 13.83
N ILE A 366 5.21 -12.02 13.41
CA ILE A 366 4.75 -10.92 14.27
C ILE A 366 3.32 -11.17 14.75
N ALA A 367 2.41 -11.51 13.82
CA ALA A 367 1.00 -11.76 14.15
C ALA A 367 0.78 -12.97 15.07
N GLU A 368 1.62 -14.01 14.94
CA GLU A 368 1.56 -15.24 15.75
C GLU A 368 2.17 -15.07 17.14
N THR A 369 3.16 -14.18 17.32
CA THR A 369 3.98 -14.13 18.54
C THR A 369 3.79 -12.86 19.36
N THR A 370 3.08 -11.86 18.84
CA THR A 370 2.89 -10.56 19.52
C THR A 370 1.45 -10.06 19.37
N ASP A 371 1.11 -9.07 20.18
CA ASP A 371 -0.16 -8.32 20.11
C ASP A 371 -0.07 -7.03 19.25
N VAL A 372 1.11 -6.76 18.69
CA VAL A 372 1.33 -5.60 17.79
C VAL A 372 0.44 -5.70 16.56
N LYS A 373 -0.18 -4.58 16.20
CA LYS A 373 -1.07 -4.50 15.02
C LYS A 373 -0.64 -3.46 14.01
N VAL A 374 0.08 -2.42 14.43
CA VAL A 374 0.56 -1.33 13.59
C VAL A 374 2.06 -1.45 13.40
N ILE A 375 2.51 -1.46 12.16
CA ILE A 375 3.92 -1.65 11.77
C ILE A 375 4.37 -0.50 10.88
N LEU A 376 5.29 0.32 11.40
CA LEU A 376 6.00 1.29 10.59
C LEU A 376 7.14 0.63 9.83
N ASN A 377 7.44 1.13 8.64
CA ASN A 377 8.56 0.63 7.83
C ASN A 377 9.17 1.73 6.94
N GLY A 378 10.27 1.41 6.26
CA GLY A 378 11.04 2.32 5.41
C GLY A 378 10.73 2.23 3.92
N ASP A 379 9.69 1.50 3.50
CA ASP A 379 9.35 1.36 2.09
C ASP A 379 8.95 2.73 1.48
N GLY A 380 9.23 2.92 0.19
CA GLY A 380 9.03 4.19 -0.54
C GLY A 380 10.24 5.11 -0.57
N ALA A 381 11.24 4.90 0.31
CA ALA A 381 12.44 5.73 0.36
C ALA A 381 13.29 5.63 -0.91
N ASP A 382 13.50 4.43 -1.43
CA ASP A 382 14.35 4.18 -2.60
C ASP A 382 13.80 4.85 -3.87
N GLU A 383 12.48 4.86 -4.03
CA GLU A 383 11.79 5.47 -5.15
C GLU A 383 11.91 7.00 -5.13
N ILE A 384 11.78 7.61 -3.97
CA ILE A 384 11.79 9.07 -3.80
C ILE A 384 13.20 9.64 -3.83
N GLU A 385 14.16 8.91 -3.26
CA GLU A 385 15.51 9.39 -2.94
C GLU A 385 16.57 8.94 -3.93
N MET A 386 16.20 8.39 -5.10
CA MET A 386 17.14 7.79 -6.06
C MET A 386 18.02 6.73 -5.38
N GLY A 387 17.42 5.90 -4.52
CA GLY A 387 18.15 5.00 -3.62
C GLY A 387 18.65 3.71 -4.26
N TYR A 388 18.12 3.33 -5.41
CA TYR A 388 18.56 2.13 -6.11
C TYR A 388 19.91 2.34 -6.75
N GLN A 389 20.78 1.32 -6.70
CA GLN A 389 22.16 1.40 -7.20
C GLN A 389 22.25 1.78 -8.68
N TYR A 390 21.27 1.39 -9.50
CA TYR A 390 21.27 1.71 -10.92
C TYR A 390 21.17 3.22 -11.22
N PHE A 391 20.75 4.06 -10.26
CA PHE A 391 20.80 5.52 -10.42
C PHE A 391 22.22 6.07 -10.59
N LYS A 392 23.26 5.30 -10.19
CA LYS A 392 24.66 5.65 -10.48
C LYS A 392 24.96 5.65 -11.99
N SER A 393 24.15 4.93 -12.78
CA SER A 393 24.26 4.87 -14.25
C SER A 393 23.31 5.85 -14.96
N ALA A 394 22.58 6.70 -14.23
CA ALA A 394 21.71 7.69 -14.84
C ALA A 394 22.52 8.68 -15.70
N PRO A 395 22.09 8.98 -16.94
CA PRO A 395 22.83 9.86 -17.85
C PRO A 395 23.00 11.28 -17.33
N ASN A 396 22.01 11.80 -16.61
CA ASN A 396 21.97 13.12 -15.99
C ASN A 396 20.90 13.18 -14.91
N ALA A 397 20.83 14.29 -14.19
CA ALA A 397 19.91 14.50 -13.07
C ALA A 397 18.44 14.57 -13.51
N GLU A 398 18.15 15.10 -14.70
CA GLU A 398 16.80 15.20 -15.26
C GLU A 398 16.24 13.83 -15.63
N GLU A 399 17.03 12.95 -16.22
CA GLU A 399 16.62 11.56 -16.49
C GLU A 399 16.40 10.79 -15.17
N ALA A 400 17.28 10.98 -14.17
CA ALA A 400 17.09 10.40 -12.85
C ALA A 400 15.79 10.89 -12.21
N GLN A 401 15.44 12.17 -12.34
CA GLN A 401 14.18 12.72 -11.84
C GLN A 401 12.96 12.07 -12.53
N ARG A 402 12.99 11.91 -13.87
CA ARG A 402 11.90 11.24 -14.61
C ARG A 402 11.71 9.79 -14.15
N GLU A 403 12.80 9.08 -13.92
CA GLU A 403 12.74 7.72 -13.38
C GLU A 403 12.13 7.71 -11.97
N THR A 404 12.52 8.66 -11.10
CA THR A 404 11.93 8.82 -9.77
C THR A 404 10.42 9.08 -9.85
N GLU A 405 9.98 9.98 -10.73
CA GLU A 405 8.54 10.27 -10.95
C GLU A 405 7.78 9.02 -11.39
N LYS A 406 8.36 8.23 -12.31
CA LYS A 406 7.82 6.94 -12.74
C LYS A 406 7.71 5.98 -11.57
N LEU A 407 8.79 5.75 -10.82
CA LEU A 407 8.82 4.82 -9.69
C LEU A 407 7.77 5.17 -8.64
N VAL A 408 7.63 6.45 -8.27
CA VAL A 408 6.62 6.90 -7.30
C VAL A 408 5.21 6.72 -7.85
N SER A 409 4.97 7.03 -9.12
CA SER A 409 3.65 6.83 -9.75
C SER A 409 3.24 5.35 -9.85
N GLU A 410 4.22 4.45 -9.94
CA GLU A 410 4.03 3.01 -10.06
C GLU A 410 4.22 2.23 -8.74
N ILE A 411 4.54 2.89 -7.63
CA ILE A 411 4.86 2.23 -6.36
C ILE A 411 3.74 1.29 -5.87
N HIS A 412 2.49 1.63 -6.16
CA HIS A 412 1.31 0.82 -5.85
C HIS A 412 1.23 -0.51 -6.61
N LEU A 413 2.09 -0.73 -7.62
CA LEU A 413 2.21 -1.97 -8.39
C LEU A 413 3.26 -2.92 -7.81
N TYR A 414 4.25 -2.40 -7.07
CA TYR A 414 5.43 -3.12 -6.61
C TYR A 414 5.64 -3.00 -5.09
N ASP A 415 6.45 -2.06 -4.60
CA ASP A 415 6.79 -1.99 -3.18
C ASP A 415 5.62 -1.58 -2.29
N GLY A 416 4.78 -0.65 -2.74
CA GLY A 416 3.52 -0.29 -2.06
C GLY A 416 2.55 -1.46 -1.98
N LEU A 417 2.43 -2.24 -3.09
CA LEU A 417 1.63 -3.46 -3.11
C LEU A 417 2.18 -4.49 -2.13
N ARG A 418 3.49 -4.73 -2.16
CA ARG A 418 4.18 -5.67 -1.28
C ARG A 418 3.89 -5.38 0.18
N VAL A 419 4.12 -4.15 0.61
CA VAL A 419 3.97 -3.77 2.02
C VAL A 419 2.52 -3.88 2.49
N ASP A 420 1.57 -3.43 1.68
CA ASP A 420 0.15 -3.58 2.03
C ASP A 420 -0.25 -5.06 2.13
N ARG A 421 0.01 -5.85 1.08
CA ARG A 421 -0.48 -7.21 0.98
C ARG A 421 0.17 -8.16 1.97
N ALA A 422 1.50 -8.10 2.13
CA ALA A 422 2.21 -9.00 3.04
C ALA A 422 1.78 -8.81 4.49
N LEU A 423 1.54 -7.56 4.91
CA LEU A 423 1.11 -7.28 6.28
C LEU A 423 -0.39 -7.51 6.46
N SER A 424 -1.24 -7.01 5.56
CA SER A 424 -2.69 -7.12 5.70
C SER A 424 -3.21 -8.56 5.64
N TYR A 425 -2.58 -9.42 4.85
CA TYR A 425 -2.93 -10.83 4.80
C TYR A 425 -2.76 -11.53 6.16
N ASN A 426 -1.87 -11.01 6.99
CA ASN A 426 -1.60 -11.48 8.35
C ASN A 426 -2.31 -10.64 9.44
N GLY A 427 -3.28 -9.79 9.09
CA GLY A 427 -4.03 -8.98 10.05
C GLY A 427 -3.19 -7.91 10.74
N LEU A 428 -2.20 -7.34 10.04
CA LEU A 428 -1.38 -6.23 10.49
C LEU A 428 -1.62 -5.00 9.62
N GLU A 429 -1.31 -3.81 10.15
CA GLU A 429 -1.38 -2.55 9.42
C GLU A 429 0.01 -1.99 9.16
N ALA A 430 0.37 -1.85 7.89
CA ALA A 430 1.56 -1.12 7.48
C ALA A 430 1.32 0.39 7.50
N ARG A 431 2.33 1.16 7.92
CA ARG A 431 2.40 2.62 7.79
C ARG A 431 3.74 3.00 7.20
N VAL A 432 3.71 3.86 6.18
CA VAL A 432 4.88 4.17 5.32
C VAL A 432 5.23 5.67 5.39
N PRO A 433 6.05 6.10 6.36
CA PRO A 433 6.36 7.53 6.55
C PRO A 433 6.99 8.21 5.34
N PHE A 434 7.77 7.51 4.54
CA PHE A 434 8.38 8.08 3.33
C PHE A 434 7.35 8.45 2.27
N LEU A 435 6.18 7.80 2.25
CA LEU A 435 5.07 8.14 1.37
C LEU A 435 4.11 9.20 1.96
N ASP A 436 4.51 9.90 3.02
CA ASP A 436 3.79 11.06 3.53
C ASP A 436 3.80 12.19 2.50
N VAL A 437 2.62 12.74 2.18
CA VAL A 437 2.47 13.72 1.10
C VAL A 437 3.34 14.96 1.31
N GLU A 438 3.45 15.47 2.55
CA GLU A 438 4.30 16.64 2.84
C GLU A 438 5.79 16.34 2.67
N PHE A 439 6.21 15.09 2.98
CA PHE A 439 7.60 14.68 2.83
C PHE A 439 7.94 14.44 1.37
N PHE A 440 7.20 13.56 0.69
CA PHE A 440 7.58 13.20 -0.69
C PHE A 440 7.39 14.36 -1.68
N ASP A 441 6.35 15.17 -1.53
CA ASP A 441 6.13 16.34 -2.39
C ASP A 441 7.25 17.38 -2.23
N TYR A 442 7.71 17.60 -1.00
CA TYR A 442 8.88 18.44 -0.73
C TYR A 442 10.14 17.84 -1.36
N TYR A 443 10.43 16.54 -1.11
CA TYR A 443 11.64 15.89 -1.59
C TYR A 443 11.68 15.82 -3.12
N MET A 444 10.54 15.52 -3.76
CA MET A 444 10.41 15.52 -5.22
C MET A 444 10.68 16.87 -5.87
N LYS A 445 10.36 17.98 -5.18
CA LYS A 445 10.61 19.35 -5.64
C LYS A 445 12.03 19.86 -5.37
N LEU A 446 12.89 19.10 -4.70
CA LEU A 446 14.29 19.46 -4.55
C LEU A 446 15.02 19.37 -5.90
N PRO A 447 16.06 20.22 -6.12
CA PRO A 447 16.87 20.15 -7.35
C PRO A 447 17.37 18.73 -7.61
N PRO A 448 17.11 18.15 -8.79
CA PRO A 448 17.48 16.78 -9.10
C PRO A 448 18.96 16.45 -8.85
N ALA A 449 19.84 17.40 -9.17
CA ALA A 449 21.29 17.24 -8.97
C ALA A 449 21.70 16.99 -7.50
N LEU A 450 20.92 17.52 -6.52
CA LEU A 450 21.19 17.28 -5.09
C LEU A 450 20.81 15.86 -4.65
N LYS A 451 19.89 15.21 -5.36
CA LYS A 451 19.39 13.87 -5.05
C LYS A 451 20.24 12.75 -5.66
N MET A 452 21.05 13.09 -6.68
CA MET A 452 21.94 12.13 -7.34
C MET A 452 22.91 11.47 -6.34
N PRO A 453 23.31 10.21 -6.58
CA PRO A 453 24.39 9.59 -5.83
C PRO A 453 25.66 10.46 -5.86
N PHE A 454 26.26 10.70 -4.70
CA PHE A 454 27.44 11.56 -4.58
C PHE A 454 28.62 10.79 -3.98
N LYS A 455 29.80 10.87 -4.58
CA LYS A 455 31.02 10.13 -4.18
C LYS A 455 30.78 8.61 -4.03
N GLY A 456 30.00 8.04 -4.95
CA GLY A 456 29.67 6.61 -4.94
C GLY A 456 28.61 6.20 -3.91
N MET A 457 28.11 7.13 -3.09
CA MET A 457 27.08 6.88 -2.06
C MET A 457 25.71 7.29 -2.56
N GLU A 458 24.76 6.36 -2.54
CA GLU A 458 23.34 6.62 -2.77
C GLU A 458 22.70 7.32 -1.56
N LYS A 459 21.61 8.06 -1.80
CA LYS A 459 20.88 8.80 -0.75
C LYS A 459 21.75 9.78 0.05
N TYR A 460 22.80 10.33 -0.57
CA TYR A 460 23.75 11.20 0.11
C TYR A 460 23.06 12.40 0.79
N LEU A 461 22.05 12.97 0.14
CA LEU A 461 21.36 14.17 0.62
C LEU A 461 20.68 13.92 1.99
N ILE A 462 19.88 12.87 2.12
CA ILE A 462 19.19 12.56 3.37
C ILE A 462 20.18 12.13 4.48
N ARG A 463 21.20 11.32 4.13
CA ARG A 463 22.26 10.96 5.09
C ARG A 463 22.91 12.20 5.69
N LYS A 464 23.27 13.17 4.83
CA LYS A 464 23.90 14.41 5.24
C LYS A 464 22.96 15.30 6.03
N ALA A 465 21.68 15.38 5.64
CA ALA A 465 20.66 16.10 6.39
C ALA A 465 20.54 15.60 7.84
N PHE A 466 20.44 14.28 8.03
CA PHE A 466 20.37 13.71 9.39
C PHE A 466 21.68 13.85 10.17
N GLU A 467 22.84 13.70 9.52
CA GLU A 467 24.14 13.93 10.18
C GLU A 467 24.30 15.35 10.71
N VAL A 468 23.77 16.35 9.98
CA VAL A 468 23.90 17.77 10.36
C VAL A 468 22.83 18.19 11.36
N VAL A 469 21.56 17.83 11.11
CA VAL A 469 20.43 18.36 11.91
C VAL A 469 20.19 17.53 13.17
N LEU A 470 20.39 16.21 13.12
CA LEU A 470 20.20 15.29 14.24
C LEU A 470 21.39 14.30 14.35
N PRO A 471 22.59 14.77 14.67
CA PRO A 471 23.83 13.98 14.59
C PRO A 471 23.84 12.72 15.47
N ASP A 472 23.08 12.71 16.56
CA ASP A 472 23.02 11.60 17.52
C ASP A 472 21.82 10.67 17.33
N LEU A 473 21.01 10.90 16.28
CA LEU A 473 19.80 10.10 16.05
C LEU A 473 20.14 8.67 15.64
N LEU A 474 21.11 8.49 14.75
CA LEU A 474 21.52 7.20 14.20
C LEU A 474 23.04 7.06 14.25
N CYS A 475 23.55 5.88 14.62
CA CYS A 475 24.98 5.60 14.63
C CYS A 475 25.59 5.75 13.23
N LYS A 476 26.83 6.28 13.16
CA LYS A 476 27.50 6.61 11.88
C LYS A 476 27.73 5.39 10.99
N GLU A 477 27.98 4.25 11.59
CA GLU A 477 28.21 2.98 10.88
C GLU A 477 27.01 2.61 10.01
N VAL A 478 25.78 2.83 10.48
CA VAL A 478 24.55 2.54 9.74
C VAL A 478 24.13 3.74 8.88
N LEU A 479 24.34 4.98 9.37
CA LEU A 479 24.01 6.18 8.61
C LEU A 479 24.77 6.25 7.28
N TRP A 480 26.00 5.73 7.22
CA TRP A 480 26.85 5.72 6.04
C TRP A 480 27.09 4.32 5.46
N ARG A 481 26.26 3.33 5.84
CA ARG A 481 26.29 1.98 5.26
C ARG A 481 25.85 2.03 3.79
N ALA A 482 26.58 1.35 2.93
CA ALA A 482 26.18 1.18 1.52
C ALA A 482 24.87 0.36 1.42
N LYS A 483 24.06 0.65 0.39
CA LYS A 483 22.77 -0.01 0.16
C LYS A 483 22.97 -1.48 -0.24
N GLU A 484 22.23 -2.36 0.43
CA GLU A 484 21.97 -3.74 0.03
C GLU A 484 20.48 -3.94 -0.24
N ALA A 485 20.14 -4.82 -1.19
CA ALA A 485 18.73 -5.16 -1.42
C ALA A 485 18.22 -6.04 -0.28
N PHE A 486 16.97 -5.83 0.15
CA PHE A 486 16.37 -6.57 1.26
C PHE A 486 16.41 -8.10 1.05
N SER A 487 16.11 -8.58 -0.16
CA SER A 487 16.18 -10.00 -0.49
C SER A 487 17.59 -10.60 -0.41
N ASP A 488 18.63 -9.77 -0.48
CA ASP A 488 20.04 -10.19 -0.42
C ASP A 488 20.61 -10.04 0.98
N GLY A 489 20.17 -9.03 1.74
CA GLY A 489 20.63 -8.74 3.10
C GLY A 489 20.22 -9.78 4.15
N VAL A 490 19.12 -10.51 3.93
CA VAL A 490 18.65 -11.58 4.81
C VAL A 490 19.39 -12.91 4.64
N SER A 491 20.16 -13.07 3.53
CA SER A 491 20.89 -14.30 3.21
C SER A 491 22.35 -14.25 3.63
N LYS A 492 22.94 -15.43 3.93
CA LYS A 492 24.40 -15.55 4.12
C LYS A 492 25.14 -15.26 2.80
N HIS A 493 26.39 -14.82 2.88
CA HIS A 493 27.24 -14.47 1.74
C HIS A 493 27.45 -15.60 0.70
N VAL A 494 27.06 -16.85 1.00
CA VAL A 494 27.39 -18.04 0.16
C VAL A 494 26.44 -18.20 -1.02
N LYS A 495 25.14 -17.82 -0.91
CA LYS A 495 24.15 -17.95 -1.98
C LYS A 495 23.03 -16.94 -1.79
N SER A 496 22.70 -16.20 -2.84
CA SER A 496 21.61 -15.22 -2.81
C SER A 496 20.24 -15.91 -2.88
N TRP A 497 19.20 -15.22 -2.40
CA TRP A 497 17.83 -15.72 -2.42
C TRP A 497 17.35 -16.08 -3.84
N TYR A 498 17.66 -15.25 -4.83
CA TYR A 498 17.24 -15.53 -6.19
C TYR A 498 17.89 -16.82 -6.76
N GLU A 499 19.16 -17.07 -6.44
CA GLU A 499 19.85 -18.31 -6.85
C GLU A 499 19.22 -19.54 -6.18
N VAL A 500 18.83 -19.42 -4.90
CA VAL A 500 18.14 -20.50 -4.17
C VAL A 500 16.80 -20.84 -4.83
N ILE A 501 16.01 -19.82 -5.20
CA ILE A 501 14.73 -20.05 -5.90
C ILE A 501 14.96 -20.70 -7.27
N GLN A 502 15.92 -20.18 -8.06
CA GLN A 502 16.19 -20.70 -9.39
C GLN A 502 16.65 -22.16 -9.35
N ASP A 503 17.52 -22.52 -8.41
CA ASP A 503 17.92 -23.91 -8.23
C ASP A 503 16.75 -24.82 -7.81
N ASP A 504 15.90 -24.37 -6.89
CA ASP A 504 14.72 -25.14 -6.48
C ASP A 504 13.79 -25.37 -7.68
N VAL A 505 13.48 -24.33 -8.45
CA VAL A 505 12.63 -24.41 -9.64
C VAL A 505 13.19 -25.32 -10.71
N GLU A 506 14.52 -25.36 -10.91
CA GLU A 506 15.18 -26.30 -11.82
C GLU A 506 14.89 -27.77 -11.48
N THR A 507 14.60 -28.09 -10.22
CA THR A 507 14.35 -29.48 -9.79
C THR A 507 13.01 -30.02 -10.27
N PHE A 508 12.00 -29.17 -10.55
CA PHE A 508 10.64 -29.60 -10.90
C PHE A 508 10.06 -28.97 -12.18
N ILE A 509 10.72 -27.98 -12.79
CA ILE A 509 10.34 -27.45 -14.12
C ILE A 509 11.42 -27.83 -15.13
N SER A 510 11.10 -28.81 -15.99
CA SER A 510 12.01 -29.23 -17.06
C SER A 510 12.13 -28.17 -18.15
N ASP A 511 13.28 -28.18 -18.88
CA ASP A 511 13.49 -27.31 -20.06
C ASP A 511 12.37 -27.52 -21.09
N LYS A 512 11.97 -28.77 -21.32
CA LYS A 512 10.89 -29.10 -22.24
C LYS A 512 9.57 -28.45 -21.81
N GLU A 513 9.19 -28.59 -20.55
CA GLU A 513 7.95 -27.97 -20.03
C GLU A 513 7.97 -26.44 -20.23
N TYR A 514 9.10 -25.79 -19.89
CA TYR A 514 9.27 -24.36 -20.06
C TYR A 514 9.16 -23.96 -21.52
N HIS A 515 9.94 -24.58 -22.43
CA HIS A 515 9.97 -24.23 -23.85
C HIS A 515 8.63 -24.48 -24.56
N ASP A 516 7.91 -25.53 -24.21
CA ASP A 516 6.61 -25.86 -24.82
C ASP A 516 5.49 -24.91 -24.38
N ASN A 517 5.60 -24.27 -23.18
CA ASN A 517 4.47 -23.57 -22.56
C ASN A 517 4.67 -22.07 -22.32
N HIS A 518 5.91 -21.55 -22.17
CA HIS A 518 6.10 -20.13 -21.83
C HIS A 518 5.56 -19.17 -22.92
N ASN A 519 5.50 -19.62 -24.18
CA ASN A 519 5.01 -18.83 -25.31
C ASN A 519 3.48 -18.65 -25.35
N LYS A 520 2.73 -19.43 -24.57
CA LYS A 520 1.27 -19.27 -24.49
C LYS A 520 0.86 -17.98 -23.76
N TYR A 521 1.78 -17.44 -22.94
CA TYR A 521 1.55 -16.21 -22.22
C TYR A 521 1.97 -14.99 -23.08
N THR A 522 1.01 -14.14 -23.40
CA THR A 522 1.23 -12.95 -24.25
C THR A 522 1.49 -11.68 -23.44
N ILE A 523 0.92 -11.59 -22.23
CA ILE A 523 1.10 -10.48 -21.29
C ILE A 523 2.15 -10.89 -20.27
N MET A 524 3.19 -10.06 -20.09
CA MET A 524 4.33 -10.33 -19.21
C MET A 524 4.85 -11.76 -19.40
N LYS A 525 5.23 -12.05 -20.64
CA LYS A 525 5.74 -13.36 -21.04
C LYS A 525 6.88 -13.79 -20.10
N PRO A 526 6.82 -15.00 -19.54
CA PRO A 526 7.87 -15.51 -18.67
C PRO A 526 9.24 -15.49 -19.33
N VAL A 527 10.24 -14.92 -18.64
CA VAL A 527 11.62 -14.75 -19.14
C VAL A 527 12.59 -15.78 -18.57
N SER A 528 12.18 -16.52 -17.55
CA SER A 528 12.92 -17.60 -16.87
C SER A 528 11.97 -18.69 -16.39
N LYS A 529 12.49 -19.85 -15.99
CA LYS A 529 11.69 -20.91 -15.33
C LYS A 529 11.05 -20.41 -14.04
N GLU A 530 11.72 -19.57 -13.27
CA GLU A 530 11.18 -18.94 -12.07
C GLU A 530 9.95 -18.07 -12.41
N SER A 531 10.06 -17.15 -13.37
CA SER A 531 8.93 -16.32 -13.78
C SER A 531 7.78 -17.13 -14.37
N TYR A 532 8.09 -18.27 -15.03
CA TYR A 532 7.08 -19.23 -15.49
C TYR A 532 6.37 -19.94 -14.32
N TYR A 533 7.12 -20.33 -13.30
CA TYR A 533 6.57 -20.91 -12.07
C TYR A 533 5.61 -19.95 -11.37
N TYR A 534 6.01 -18.70 -11.19
CA TYR A 534 5.16 -17.67 -10.60
C TYR A 534 3.90 -17.42 -11.42
N ARG A 535 4.03 -17.38 -12.75
CA ARG A 535 2.89 -17.22 -13.65
C ARG A 535 1.90 -18.40 -13.56
N LYS A 536 2.36 -19.65 -13.46
CA LYS A 536 1.50 -20.83 -13.27
C LYS A 536 0.68 -20.74 -11.99
N ILE A 537 1.33 -20.35 -10.88
CA ILE A 537 0.66 -20.19 -9.58
C ILE A 537 -0.37 -19.06 -9.66
N TYR A 538 0.01 -17.93 -10.23
CA TYR A 538 -0.90 -16.80 -10.39
C TYR A 538 -2.14 -17.18 -11.20
N GLU A 539 -1.97 -17.83 -12.34
CA GLU A 539 -3.07 -18.30 -13.20
C GLU A 539 -4.02 -19.26 -12.48
N TYR A 540 -3.47 -20.10 -11.59
CA TYR A 540 -4.28 -21.00 -10.77
C TYR A 540 -5.21 -20.25 -9.81
N TYR A 541 -4.73 -19.19 -9.17
CA TYR A 541 -5.52 -18.39 -8.22
C TYR A 541 -6.35 -17.28 -8.89
N TYR A 542 -5.88 -16.73 -10.01
CA TYR A 542 -6.43 -15.57 -10.69
C TYR A 542 -6.57 -15.80 -12.20
N PRO A 543 -7.37 -16.77 -12.62
CA PRO A 543 -7.50 -17.12 -14.04
C PRO A 543 -8.04 -15.93 -14.85
N ASN A 544 -7.40 -15.65 -16.01
CA ASN A 544 -7.74 -14.54 -16.91
C ASN A 544 -7.66 -13.14 -16.26
N ARG A 545 -6.71 -12.93 -15.32
CA ARG A 545 -6.49 -11.64 -14.63
C ARG A 545 -5.08 -11.06 -14.85
N GLU A 546 -4.36 -11.56 -15.83
CA GLU A 546 -3.00 -11.12 -16.15
C GLU A 546 -2.88 -9.64 -16.52
N ASN A 547 -3.93 -9.05 -17.08
CA ASN A 547 -3.98 -7.64 -17.48
C ASN A 547 -4.03 -6.65 -16.30
N VAL A 548 -4.22 -7.14 -15.08
CA VAL A 548 -4.17 -6.29 -13.87
C VAL A 548 -2.73 -5.88 -13.54
N ILE A 549 -1.73 -6.57 -14.10
CA ILE A 549 -0.31 -6.29 -13.94
C ILE A 549 0.23 -5.84 -15.30
N SER A 550 0.88 -4.69 -15.38
CA SER A 550 1.25 -4.06 -16.65
C SER A 550 2.59 -4.56 -17.20
N HIS A 551 3.62 -4.66 -16.36
CA HIS A 551 4.99 -5.03 -16.75
C HIS A 551 5.78 -5.55 -15.56
N PHE A 552 6.93 -6.21 -15.82
CA PHE A 552 7.89 -6.58 -14.79
C PHE A 552 8.67 -5.35 -14.32
N TRP A 553 8.92 -5.25 -13.03
CA TRP A 553 9.85 -4.28 -12.50
C TRP A 553 11.28 -4.66 -12.92
N LEU A 554 11.96 -3.77 -13.61
CA LEU A 554 13.35 -3.94 -14.03
C LEU A 554 14.13 -2.64 -13.78
N PRO A 555 15.40 -2.73 -13.34
CA PRO A 555 16.24 -1.55 -13.15
C PRO A 555 16.54 -0.87 -14.47
N ASN A 556 16.36 0.47 -14.52
CA ASN A 556 16.67 1.28 -15.69
C ASN A 556 18.19 1.37 -15.93
N TRP A 557 18.61 1.79 -17.13
CA TRP A 557 20.02 1.98 -17.54
C TRP A 557 20.93 0.76 -17.32
N SER A 558 20.37 -0.42 -17.22
CA SER A 558 21.11 -1.67 -16.99
C SER A 558 21.26 -2.54 -18.23
N GLY A 559 20.97 -1.99 -19.42
CA GLY A 559 20.95 -2.72 -20.69
C GLY A 559 19.74 -3.64 -20.84
N ASN A 560 19.85 -4.66 -21.69
CA ASN A 560 18.77 -5.63 -21.94
C ASN A 560 18.75 -6.76 -20.90
N ILE A 561 18.74 -6.43 -19.62
CA ILE A 561 18.66 -7.44 -18.56
C ILE A 561 17.25 -8.02 -18.46
N LYS A 562 17.19 -9.33 -18.16
CA LYS A 562 15.95 -10.05 -17.88
C LYS A 562 15.87 -10.47 -16.41
N GLU A 563 17.00 -10.39 -15.70
CA GLU A 563 17.13 -10.70 -14.29
C GLU A 563 17.13 -9.41 -13.48
N PRO A 564 16.12 -9.19 -12.61
CA PRO A 564 16.00 -7.94 -11.86
C PRO A 564 16.93 -7.84 -10.63
N SER A 565 17.67 -8.89 -10.27
CA SER A 565 18.54 -8.86 -9.10
C SER A 565 19.61 -7.79 -9.22
N ALA A 566 19.76 -7.01 -8.16
CA ALA A 566 20.79 -5.99 -8.07
C ALA A 566 22.22 -6.58 -8.20
N ARG A 567 22.42 -7.83 -7.74
CA ARG A 567 23.73 -8.51 -7.80
C ARG A 567 24.25 -8.80 -9.21
N VAL A 568 23.40 -8.82 -10.24
CA VAL A 568 23.82 -8.97 -11.63
C VAL A 568 24.17 -7.65 -12.31
N LEU A 569 24.01 -6.53 -11.62
CA LEU A 569 24.33 -5.22 -12.18
C LEU A 569 25.84 -4.95 -12.10
N LYS A 570 26.44 -4.51 -13.22
CA LYS A 570 27.87 -4.13 -13.26
C LYS A 570 28.28 -3.07 -12.24
N VAL A 571 27.32 -2.29 -11.75
CA VAL A 571 27.52 -1.26 -10.71
C VAL A 571 27.89 -1.86 -9.35
N TYR A 572 27.62 -3.16 -9.12
CA TYR A 572 28.03 -3.86 -7.90
C TYR A 572 29.44 -4.48 -7.98
N GLU A 573 30.04 -4.53 -9.19
CA GLU A 573 31.39 -5.05 -9.40
C GLU A 573 32.47 -3.97 -9.21
N ALA A 574 32.07 -2.71 -9.00
CA ALA A 574 32.94 -1.53 -8.83
C ALA A 574 32.94 -1.07 -7.35
#